data_ee147ecd94eb018b30dec657506c2680
#
_entry.id   ee147ecd94eb018b30dec657506c2680
#
_cell.length_a   1.000
_cell.length_b   1.000
_cell.length_c   1.000
_cell.angle_alpha   90.00
_cell.angle_beta   90.00
_cell.angle_gamma   90.00
#
_symmetry.space_group_name_H-M   'P 1'
#
loop_
_entity.id
_entity.type
_entity.pdbx_description
1 polymer ?
#
loop_
_entity_poly.entity_id
_entity_poly.type
_entity_poly.pdbx_seq_one_letter_code
_entity_poly.pdbx_strand_id
1 'polypeptide(L)'
;MKPTFRRSLAAGLAFGTMPFAVAESPMKIIKATGPFDVKMTPASAAGAAVGRFTLDKKYHGDLEASAAGEMLTAMTAVKGSAGYVAIEKVTGHLAGRTGSFQLQHTGIMNRGAPSLDITVVPDSGTGELTGLTGKMNISIAADGAHYYTFDYSLPDRV
;
A
#
# COMPACT_ATOMS: atom_id res chain seq x y z
N MET A 1 71.90 -6.16 -42.86
CA MET A 1 70.55 -5.94 -43.34
C MET A 1 69.57 -6.32 -42.23
N LYS A 2 68.92 -5.34 -41.60
CA LYS A 2 67.87 -5.57 -40.56
C LYS A 2 66.51 -5.15 -41.13
N PRO A 3 65.46 -5.95 -41.04
CA PRO A 3 64.12 -5.54 -41.48
C PRO A 3 63.40 -4.76 -40.37
N THR A 4 62.93 -3.58 -40.74
CA THR A 4 62.09 -2.70 -39.91
C THR A 4 60.65 -3.19 -39.89
N PHE A 5 60.16 -3.52 -38.70
CA PHE A 5 58.77 -3.92 -38.44
C PHE A 5 57.92 -2.66 -38.25
N ARG A 6 56.98 -2.40 -39.18
CA ARG A 6 55.96 -1.35 -39.04
C ARG A 6 54.84 -1.88 -38.18
N ARG A 7 54.61 -1.25 -37.03
CA ARG A 7 53.40 -1.47 -36.21
C ARG A 7 52.28 -0.58 -36.73
N SER A 8 51.21 -1.20 -37.22
CA SER A 8 49.94 -0.52 -37.53
C SER A 8 49.16 -0.37 -36.22
N LEU A 9 48.84 0.87 -35.82
CA LEU A 9 47.87 1.17 -34.77
C LEU A 9 46.46 1.07 -35.38
N ALA A 10 45.68 0.10 -34.94
CA ALA A 10 44.22 0.06 -35.18
C ALA A 10 43.55 0.86 -34.06
N ALA A 11 42.98 2.02 -34.36
CA ALA A 11 42.14 2.78 -33.46
C ALA A 11 40.75 2.16 -33.47
N GLY A 12 40.40 1.41 -32.40
CA GLY A 12 39.04 0.92 -32.19
C GLY A 12 38.16 2.06 -31.65
N LEU A 13 37.15 2.51 -32.41
CA LEU A 13 36.07 3.34 -31.88
C LEU A 13 35.15 2.48 -31.02
N ALA A 14 35.22 2.70 -29.71
CA ALA A 14 34.22 2.16 -28.78
C ALA A 14 32.96 3.03 -28.84
N PHE A 15 31.91 2.56 -29.47
CA PHE A 15 30.56 3.14 -29.34
C PHE A 15 30.02 2.80 -27.95
N GLY A 16 30.15 3.74 -27.01
CA GLY A 16 29.48 3.67 -25.72
C GLY A 16 27.99 3.88 -25.91
N THR A 17 27.19 2.85 -25.72
CA THR A 17 25.74 2.97 -25.59
C THR A 17 25.45 3.64 -24.24
N MET A 18 25.11 4.94 -24.27
CA MET A 18 24.58 5.60 -23.08
C MET A 18 23.17 5.04 -22.77
N PRO A 19 22.91 4.57 -21.55
CA PRO A 19 21.57 4.22 -21.18
C PRO A 19 20.70 5.48 -21.22
N PHE A 20 19.67 5.47 -22.05
CA PHE A 20 18.62 6.49 -21.97
C PHE A 20 17.92 6.32 -20.62
N ALA A 21 18.15 7.23 -19.70
CA ALA A 21 17.33 7.36 -18.50
C ALA A 21 15.95 7.86 -18.98
N VAL A 22 14.97 6.94 -19.00
CA VAL A 22 13.58 7.34 -19.16
C VAL A 22 13.23 8.13 -17.90
N ALA A 23 13.05 9.43 -18.04
CA ALA A 23 12.54 10.27 -16.96
C ALA A 23 11.11 9.80 -16.67
N GLU A 24 10.90 9.13 -15.53
CA GLU A 24 9.56 8.82 -15.04
C GLU A 24 8.84 10.15 -14.79
N SER A 25 7.75 10.37 -15.52
CA SER A 25 6.86 11.49 -15.25
C SER A 25 6.36 11.39 -13.80
N PRO A 26 6.28 12.49 -13.05
CA PRO A 26 5.78 12.44 -11.68
C PRO A 26 4.36 11.88 -11.68
N MET A 27 4.14 10.74 -10.98
CA MET A 27 2.83 10.12 -10.91
C MET A 27 1.85 11.07 -10.21
N LYS A 28 0.71 11.31 -10.85
CA LYS A 28 -0.34 12.18 -10.33
C LYS A 28 -0.98 11.52 -9.10
N ILE A 29 -1.04 12.26 -7.99
CA ILE A 29 -1.81 11.83 -6.81
C ILE A 29 -3.29 12.13 -7.06
N ILE A 30 -4.12 11.10 -6.88
CA ILE A 30 -5.56 11.13 -7.02
C ILE A 30 -6.17 10.85 -5.64
N LYS A 31 -7.27 11.49 -5.32
CA LYS A 31 -8.00 11.30 -4.06
C LYS A 31 -9.28 10.52 -4.29
N ALA A 32 -9.48 9.45 -3.53
CA ALA A 32 -10.72 8.69 -3.43
C ALA A 32 -11.29 8.80 -2.01
N THR A 33 -12.61 8.89 -1.89
CA THR A 33 -13.30 9.05 -0.61
C THR A 33 -14.59 8.24 -0.57
N GLY A 34 -15.03 7.90 0.64
CA GLY A 34 -16.32 7.24 0.84
C GLY A 34 -16.49 6.69 2.25
N PRO A 35 -17.67 6.17 2.57
CA PRO A 35 -17.92 5.43 3.80
C PRO A 35 -17.45 3.99 3.65
N PHE A 36 -17.29 3.27 4.79
CA PHE A 36 -17.12 1.84 4.80
C PHE A 36 -17.72 1.20 6.05
N ASP A 37 -18.16 -0.04 5.91
CA ASP A 37 -18.56 -0.91 7.01
C ASP A 37 -17.39 -1.79 7.40
N VAL A 38 -17.27 -2.10 8.70
CA VAL A 38 -16.28 -3.04 9.21
C VAL A 38 -16.89 -3.96 10.26
N LYS A 39 -16.61 -5.26 10.11
CA LYS A 39 -16.87 -6.28 11.11
C LYS A 39 -15.54 -6.87 11.57
N MET A 40 -15.30 -6.81 12.88
CA MET A 40 -14.15 -7.43 13.52
C MET A 40 -14.62 -8.63 14.34
N THR A 41 -14.06 -9.81 14.07
CA THR A 41 -14.41 -11.02 14.80
C THR A 41 -13.19 -11.52 15.57
N PRO A 42 -13.27 -11.68 16.92
CA PRO A 42 -12.17 -12.22 17.70
C PRO A 42 -11.77 -13.63 17.22
N ALA A 43 -10.47 -13.85 17.07
CA ALA A 43 -9.90 -15.10 16.58
C ALA A 43 -8.68 -15.57 17.41
N SER A 44 -8.49 -14.98 18.60
CA SER A 44 -7.41 -15.38 19.51
C SER A 44 -7.69 -16.74 20.14
N ALA A 45 -6.63 -17.55 20.31
CA ALA A 45 -6.68 -18.69 21.21
C ALA A 45 -6.75 -18.22 22.68
N ALA A 46 -7.29 -19.03 23.56
CA ALA A 46 -7.27 -18.74 25.00
C ALA A 46 -5.84 -18.63 25.52
N GLY A 47 -5.53 -17.57 26.26
CA GLY A 47 -4.19 -17.31 26.80
C GLY A 47 -3.17 -16.78 25.78
N ALA A 48 -3.59 -16.37 24.59
CA ALA A 48 -2.70 -15.80 23.59
C ALA A 48 -2.01 -14.52 24.11
N ALA A 49 -0.71 -14.38 23.82
CA ALA A 49 0.08 -13.21 24.24
C ALA A 49 -0.34 -11.93 23.50
N VAL A 50 -0.96 -12.06 22.32
CA VAL A 50 -1.50 -10.95 21.52
C VAL A 50 -2.94 -11.27 21.12
N GLY A 51 -3.77 -10.24 21.03
CA GLY A 51 -5.12 -10.35 20.46
C GLY A 51 -5.05 -10.57 18.95
N ARG A 52 -5.98 -11.36 18.40
CA ARG A 52 -6.16 -11.55 16.97
C ARG A 52 -7.61 -11.37 16.59
N PHE A 53 -7.84 -10.69 15.47
CA PHE A 53 -9.16 -10.49 14.89
C PHE A 53 -9.11 -10.77 13.39
N THR A 54 -10.20 -11.34 12.86
CA THR A 54 -10.47 -11.28 11.42
C THR A 54 -11.20 -9.97 11.11
N LEU A 55 -10.89 -9.41 9.96
CA LEU A 55 -11.50 -8.21 9.43
C LEU A 55 -12.32 -8.55 8.19
N ASP A 56 -13.55 -8.03 8.14
CA ASP A 56 -14.42 -8.06 6.97
C ASP A 56 -14.94 -6.65 6.76
N LYS A 57 -14.66 -6.06 5.59
CA LYS A 57 -15.02 -4.69 5.27
C LYS A 57 -15.76 -4.58 3.94
N LYS A 58 -16.63 -3.58 3.87
CA LYS A 58 -17.30 -3.16 2.65
C LYS A 58 -17.04 -1.67 2.44
N TYR A 59 -16.30 -1.34 1.40
CA TYR A 59 -16.05 0.04 0.98
C TYR A 59 -17.10 0.49 -0.02
N HIS A 60 -17.46 1.78 0.04
CA HIS A 60 -18.44 2.44 -0.83
C HIS A 60 -17.90 3.78 -1.34
N GLY A 61 -18.45 4.30 -2.41
CA GLY A 61 -18.07 5.57 -3.02
C GLY A 61 -17.02 5.40 -4.13
N ASP A 62 -15.93 6.17 -4.10
CA ASP A 62 -14.90 6.10 -5.14
C ASP A 62 -14.16 4.74 -5.15
N LEU A 63 -14.17 4.02 -4.03
CA LEU A 63 -13.73 2.63 -3.89
C LEU A 63 -14.96 1.76 -3.58
N GLU A 64 -15.48 1.04 -4.57
CA GLU A 64 -16.52 0.03 -4.42
C GLU A 64 -15.88 -1.36 -4.31
N ALA A 65 -15.66 -1.84 -3.07
CA ALA A 65 -14.86 -3.02 -2.84
C ALA A 65 -15.25 -3.77 -1.55
N SER A 66 -14.91 -5.05 -1.50
CA SER A 66 -14.85 -5.82 -0.26
C SER A 66 -13.39 -6.03 0.16
N ALA A 67 -13.15 -6.11 1.46
CA ALA A 67 -11.83 -6.46 1.97
C ALA A 67 -11.93 -7.50 3.09
N ALA A 68 -10.97 -8.41 3.09
CA ALA A 68 -10.79 -9.39 4.14
C ALA A 68 -9.34 -9.38 4.62
N GLY A 69 -9.15 -9.51 5.94
CA GLY A 69 -7.82 -9.43 6.53
C GLY A 69 -7.75 -9.92 7.96
N GLU A 70 -6.58 -9.70 8.54
CA GLU A 70 -6.31 -10.04 9.93
C GLU A 70 -5.61 -8.90 10.65
N MET A 71 -5.90 -8.78 11.94
CA MET A 71 -5.31 -7.79 12.83
C MET A 71 -4.76 -8.48 14.07
N LEU A 72 -3.53 -8.10 14.44
CA LEU A 72 -2.91 -8.46 15.72
C LEU A 72 -2.88 -7.22 16.62
N THR A 73 -3.24 -7.40 17.88
CA THR A 73 -3.35 -6.31 18.84
C THR A 73 -2.56 -6.59 20.11
N ALA A 74 -2.00 -5.53 20.70
CA ALA A 74 -1.40 -5.56 22.02
C ALA A 74 -2.06 -4.50 22.90
N MET A 75 -2.58 -4.95 24.05
CA MET A 75 -3.13 -4.07 25.08
C MET A 75 -2.15 -3.96 26.25
N THR A 76 -2.08 -2.83 26.90
CA THR A 76 -1.23 -2.62 28.08
C THR A 76 -2.08 -2.36 29.34
N ALA A 77 -1.46 -2.44 30.52
CA ALA A 77 -2.11 -2.06 31.78
C ALA A 77 -2.40 -0.53 31.88
N VAL A 78 -1.78 0.28 31.04
CA VAL A 78 -2.01 1.72 31.00
C VAL A 78 -3.25 2.03 30.15
N LYS A 79 -4.27 2.60 30.78
CA LYS A 79 -5.52 2.97 30.10
C LYS A 79 -5.25 3.85 28.87
N GLY A 80 -5.83 3.48 27.74
CA GLY A 80 -5.68 4.20 26.49
C GLY A 80 -4.34 3.96 25.77
N SER A 81 -3.55 2.96 26.19
CA SER A 81 -2.31 2.58 25.51
C SER A 81 -2.45 1.18 24.90
N ALA A 82 -2.30 1.10 23.57
CA ALA A 82 -2.45 -0.11 22.78
C ALA A 82 -1.69 0.02 21.46
N GLY A 83 -1.44 -1.09 20.78
CA GLY A 83 -0.92 -1.12 19.43
C GLY A 83 -1.59 -2.20 18.61
N TYR A 84 -1.63 -2.01 17.28
CA TYR A 84 -2.06 -3.06 16.37
C TYR A 84 -1.33 -2.98 15.04
N VAL A 85 -1.28 -4.10 14.34
CA VAL A 85 -0.93 -4.20 12.94
C VAL A 85 -2.01 -4.98 12.23
N ALA A 86 -2.30 -4.65 10.96
CA ALA A 86 -3.23 -5.42 10.15
C ALA A 86 -2.77 -5.48 8.70
N ILE A 87 -3.14 -6.56 8.02
CA ILE A 87 -3.07 -6.69 6.57
C ILE A 87 -4.46 -7.06 6.09
N GLU A 88 -4.94 -6.38 5.06
CA GLU A 88 -6.20 -6.70 4.38
C GLU A 88 -6.01 -6.72 2.86
N LYS A 89 -6.68 -7.65 2.20
CA LYS A 89 -6.80 -7.71 0.74
C LYS A 89 -8.11 -7.06 0.33
N VAL A 90 -8.01 -6.00 -0.45
CA VAL A 90 -9.13 -5.26 -1.03
C VAL A 90 -9.36 -5.76 -2.45
N THR A 91 -10.62 -6.05 -2.82
CA THR A 91 -11.00 -6.54 -4.15
C THR A 91 -12.26 -5.82 -4.62
N GLY A 92 -12.22 -5.22 -5.78
CA GLY A 92 -13.34 -4.46 -6.34
C GLY A 92 -12.94 -3.44 -7.38
N HIS A 93 -13.53 -2.25 -7.29
CA HIS A 93 -13.35 -1.17 -8.26
C HIS A 93 -12.86 0.10 -7.56
N LEU A 94 -11.76 0.68 -8.03
CA LEU A 94 -11.26 1.99 -7.61
C LEU A 94 -11.37 2.95 -8.80
N ALA A 95 -12.22 3.97 -8.69
CA ALA A 95 -12.49 4.94 -9.75
C ALA A 95 -12.77 4.26 -11.11
N GLY A 96 -13.57 3.19 -11.11
CA GLY A 96 -13.96 2.43 -12.30
C GLY A 96 -12.88 1.47 -12.85
N ARG A 97 -11.75 1.29 -12.16
CA ARG A 97 -10.72 0.28 -12.50
C ARG A 97 -10.87 -0.95 -11.61
N THR A 98 -10.87 -2.12 -12.21
CA THR A 98 -11.11 -3.41 -11.54
C THR A 98 -9.80 -4.09 -11.15
N GLY A 99 -9.73 -4.61 -9.93
CA GLY A 99 -8.58 -5.37 -9.48
C GLY A 99 -8.61 -5.64 -7.97
N SER A 100 -7.45 -5.96 -7.44
CA SER A 100 -7.23 -6.10 -6.01
C SER A 100 -5.90 -5.47 -5.61
N PHE A 101 -5.74 -5.14 -4.33
CA PHE A 101 -4.50 -4.69 -3.72
C PHE A 101 -4.51 -5.02 -2.23
N GLN A 102 -3.38 -4.80 -1.57
CA GLN A 102 -3.29 -5.03 -0.13
C GLN A 102 -2.97 -3.74 0.60
N LEU A 103 -3.58 -3.57 1.78
CA LEU A 103 -3.28 -2.48 2.71
C LEU A 103 -2.62 -3.03 3.96
N GLN A 104 -1.55 -2.37 4.40
CA GLN A 104 -0.92 -2.59 5.68
C GLN A 104 -1.29 -1.44 6.62
N HIS A 105 -1.72 -1.78 7.84
CA HIS A 105 -2.04 -0.83 8.90
C HIS A 105 -1.04 -0.95 10.04
N THR A 106 -0.64 0.18 10.58
CA THR A 106 0.11 0.29 11.84
C THR A 106 -0.57 1.34 12.71
N GLY A 107 -1.18 0.91 13.78
CA GLY A 107 -1.91 1.78 14.71
C GLY A 107 -1.33 1.77 16.11
N ILE A 108 -1.15 2.94 16.69
CA ILE A 108 -0.72 3.15 18.08
C ILE A 108 -1.72 4.05 18.78
N MET A 109 -2.08 3.68 19.98
CA MET A 109 -2.77 4.53 20.94
C MET A 109 -1.83 4.80 22.11
N ASN A 110 -1.43 6.03 22.33
CA ASN A 110 -0.57 6.42 23.44
C ASN A 110 -1.34 7.29 24.42
N ARG A 111 -1.84 6.68 25.52
CA ARG A 111 -2.64 7.36 26.55
C ARG A 111 -3.80 8.18 25.97
N GLY A 112 -4.49 7.61 24.98
CA GLY A 112 -5.62 8.24 24.29
C GLY A 112 -5.25 9.05 23.04
N ALA A 113 -3.97 9.31 22.76
CA ALA A 113 -3.53 9.96 21.54
C ALA A 113 -3.33 8.92 20.41
N PRO A 114 -4.13 8.94 19.32
CA PRO A 114 -4.04 7.98 18.24
C PRO A 114 -2.97 8.37 17.22
N SER A 115 -2.33 7.35 16.61
CA SER A 115 -1.51 7.45 15.41
C SER A 115 -1.81 6.26 14.52
N LEU A 116 -2.10 6.51 13.25
CA LEU A 116 -2.45 5.47 12.29
C LEU A 116 -1.77 5.74 10.95
N ASP A 117 -1.03 4.76 10.45
CA ASP A 117 -0.49 4.73 9.09
C ASP A 117 -1.08 3.55 8.33
N ILE A 118 -1.66 3.82 7.15
CA ILE A 118 -2.21 2.80 6.26
C ILE A 118 -1.61 3.01 4.89
N THR A 119 -0.89 2.01 4.40
CA THR A 119 -0.13 2.11 3.14
C THR A 119 -0.47 0.93 2.23
N VAL A 120 -0.55 1.17 0.93
CA VAL A 120 -0.61 0.09 -0.07
C VAL A 120 0.69 -0.71 0.00
N VAL A 121 0.57 -2.03 0.13
CA VAL A 121 1.73 -2.93 0.07
C VAL A 121 2.34 -2.85 -1.32
N PRO A 122 3.64 -2.56 -1.47
CA PRO A 122 4.28 -2.45 -2.78
C PRO A 122 3.99 -3.66 -3.66
N ASP A 123 3.72 -3.42 -4.94
CA ASP A 123 3.48 -4.43 -5.99
C ASP A 123 2.28 -5.37 -5.72
N SER A 124 1.41 -5.02 -4.77
CA SER A 124 0.21 -5.82 -4.45
C SER A 124 -0.97 -5.58 -5.40
N GLY A 125 -0.91 -4.55 -6.22
CA GLY A 125 -1.94 -4.22 -7.20
C GLY A 125 -2.07 -5.27 -8.31
N THR A 126 -3.30 -5.67 -8.65
CA THR A 126 -3.60 -6.64 -9.73
C THR A 126 -4.61 -6.10 -10.71
N GLY A 127 -4.70 -6.71 -11.89
CA GLY A 127 -5.63 -6.28 -12.93
C GLY A 127 -5.36 -4.84 -13.37
N GLU A 128 -6.41 -4.02 -13.46
CA GLU A 128 -6.27 -2.59 -13.81
C GLU A 128 -5.69 -1.73 -12.67
N LEU A 129 -5.43 -2.33 -11.48
CA LEU A 129 -4.79 -1.70 -10.32
C LEU A 129 -3.31 -2.06 -10.19
N THR A 130 -2.72 -2.71 -11.19
CA THR A 130 -1.26 -2.98 -11.23
C THR A 130 -0.48 -1.66 -11.16
N GLY A 131 0.53 -1.61 -10.27
CA GLY A 131 1.33 -0.41 -10.02
C GLY A 131 0.68 0.62 -9.08
N LEU A 132 -0.47 0.27 -8.45
CA LEU A 132 -1.11 1.12 -7.43
C LEU A 132 -0.16 1.36 -6.27
N THR A 133 -0.02 2.63 -5.88
CA THR A 133 0.64 3.06 -4.65
C THR A 133 -0.26 4.06 -3.92
N GLY A 134 -0.09 4.23 -2.62
CA GLY A 134 -0.88 5.24 -1.91
C GLY A 134 -0.96 5.04 -0.41
N LYS A 135 -1.62 6.00 0.24
CA LYS A 135 -1.90 6.01 1.67
C LYS A 135 -3.38 6.29 1.94
N MET A 136 -3.93 5.57 2.90
CA MET A 136 -5.32 5.74 3.32
C MET A 136 -5.37 6.34 4.73
N ASN A 137 -6.31 7.24 4.94
CA ASN A 137 -6.70 7.73 6.26
C ASN A 137 -8.11 7.28 6.57
N ILE A 138 -8.38 7.02 7.85
CA ILE A 138 -9.70 6.65 8.35
C ILE A 138 -10.15 7.70 9.36
N SER A 139 -11.41 8.10 9.27
CA SER A 139 -12.09 8.89 10.28
C SER A 139 -13.36 8.19 10.75
N ILE A 140 -13.70 8.39 12.01
CA ILE A 140 -14.90 7.85 12.63
C ILE A 140 -15.74 9.03 13.08
N ALA A 141 -16.95 9.13 12.57
CA ALA A 141 -17.89 10.20 12.94
C ALA A 141 -18.48 9.98 14.34
N ALA A 142 -19.12 10.98 14.90
CA ALA A 142 -19.68 10.92 16.26
C ALA A 142 -20.79 9.87 16.41
N ASP A 143 -21.47 9.50 15.33
CA ASP A 143 -22.48 8.43 15.26
C ASP A 143 -21.87 7.03 15.06
N GLY A 144 -20.54 6.93 14.95
CA GLY A 144 -19.80 5.69 14.73
C GLY A 144 -19.60 5.31 13.27
N ALA A 145 -20.09 6.10 12.30
CA ALA A 145 -19.88 5.84 10.89
C ALA A 145 -18.40 6.01 10.50
N HIS A 146 -17.89 5.09 9.68
CA HIS A 146 -16.51 5.07 9.23
C HIS A 146 -16.38 5.65 7.84
N TYR A 147 -15.36 6.47 7.63
CA TYR A 147 -15.02 7.08 6.35
C TYR A 147 -13.55 6.88 6.04
N TYR A 148 -13.22 6.76 4.76
CA TYR A 148 -11.84 6.74 4.29
C TYR A 148 -11.56 7.96 3.38
N THR A 149 -10.30 8.36 3.37
CA THR A 149 -9.68 9.20 2.35
C THR A 149 -8.45 8.47 1.85
N PHE A 150 -8.38 8.19 0.56
CA PHE A 150 -7.31 7.42 -0.05
C PHE A 150 -6.60 8.29 -1.09
N ASP A 151 -5.38 8.73 -0.77
CA ASP A 151 -4.48 9.42 -1.68
C ASP A 151 -3.63 8.37 -2.39
N TYR A 152 -3.81 8.21 -3.69
CA TYR A 152 -3.17 7.16 -4.47
C TYR A 152 -2.61 7.66 -5.79
N SER A 153 -1.66 6.89 -6.33
CA SER A 153 -1.17 7.03 -7.69
C SER A 153 -1.33 5.70 -8.42
N LEU A 154 -1.66 5.78 -9.69
CA LEU A 154 -1.85 4.63 -10.55
C LEU A 154 -1.34 4.97 -11.95
N PRO A 155 -0.56 4.09 -12.62
CA PRO A 155 -0.13 4.31 -13.98
C PRO A 155 -1.30 4.58 -14.94
N ASP A 156 -1.06 5.39 -15.95
CA ASP A 156 -2.04 5.61 -17.01
C ASP A 156 -2.37 4.30 -17.72
N ARG A 157 -3.58 4.21 -18.26
CA ARG A 157 -3.96 3.06 -19.11
C ARG A 157 -3.12 3.13 -20.40
N VAL A 158 -2.37 2.08 -20.66
CA VAL A 158 -1.68 1.87 -21.94
C VAL A 158 -2.67 1.41 -22.99
#